data_f84f05431cf5d8c1b870678b84b57858
#
_entry.id   f84f05431cf5d8c1b870678b84b57858
#
_cell.length_a   1.000
_cell.length_b   1.000
_cell.length_c   1.000
_cell.angle_alpha   90.00
_cell.angle_beta   90.00
_cell.angle_gamma   90.00
#
_symmetry.space_group_name_H-M   'P 1'
#
loop_
_entity.id
_entity.type
_entity.pdbx_description
1 polymer ?
#
loop_
_entity_poly.entity_id
_entity_poly.type
_entity_poly.pdbx_seq_one_letter_code
_entity_poly.pdbx_strand_id
1 'polypeptide(L)'
;MKYQVIIIGGGPAGYTAAETAGKGGLSVLLIEKNSLGGVCLNEGCIPTKTLLYSAKTYDSAKHASKYAVNIPEVSFDLPKIIARKSKVVRKLVLGVKAKLTANNVTIVSGEAQIIDKNTVRCGEETYEGENLILCTGSETFIPPIPGVDAVNYWTHRDALDSKELPASLAIVGGGVIGMEFASFFNSLGVQVIVVEMMNEILGGMDKELSALLRAEYAKRGIKFLLSTKVVGLSQTEEGAVVSYENAEGNGSVIAEKLLMSVG
;
A
#
# COMPACT_ATOMS: atom_id res chain seq x y z
N MET A 1 -18.83 -11.00 -28.46
CA MET A 1 -19.98 -10.37 -27.74
C MET A 1 -19.86 -8.87 -27.81
N LYS A 2 -20.96 -8.15 -27.89
CA LYS A 2 -20.93 -6.68 -28.04
C LYS A 2 -21.45 -6.00 -26.77
N TYR A 3 -20.73 -4.99 -26.29
CA TYR A 3 -21.05 -4.18 -25.11
C TYR A 3 -21.05 -2.69 -25.45
N GLN A 4 -21.83 -1.90 -24.73
CA GLN A 4 -21.76 -0.44 -24.85
C GLN A 4 -20.52 0.14 -24.19
N VAL A 5 -20.07 -0.50 -23.10
CA VAL A 5 -18.87 -0.09 -22.37
C VAL A 5 -18.03 -1.32 -21.99
N ILE A 6 -16.76 -1.30 -22.35
CA ILE A 6 -15.75 -2.23 -21.84
C ILE A 6 -14.81 -1.46 -20.93
N ILE A 7 -14.61 -1.98 -19.72
CA ILE A 7 -13.73 -1.37 -18.70
C ILE A 7 -12.57 -2.33 -18.43
N ILE A 8 -11.34 -1.85 -18.57
CA ILE A 8 -10.13 -2.62 -18.32
C ILE A 8 -9.54 -2.19 -16.99
N GLY A 9 -9.56 -3.10 -16.01
CA GLY A 9 -9.11 -2.89 -14.64
C GLY A 9 -10.28 -2.74 -13.66
N GLY A 10 -10.32 -3.61 -12.65
CA GLY A 10 -11.37 -3.70 -11.63
C GLY A 10 -11.04 -2.98 -10.31
N GLY A 11 -10.09 -2.03 -10.33
CA GLY A 11 -9.77 -1.15 -9.20
C GLY A 11 -10.86 -0.10 -8.93
N PRO A 12 -10.63 0.85 -7.99
CA PRO A 12 -11.64 1.85 -7.59
C PRO A 12 -12.23 2.62 -8.75
N ALA A 13 -11.44 3.03 -9.72
CA ALA A 13 -11.94 3.71 -10.92
C ALA A 13 -12.84 2.80 -11.74
N GLY A 14 -12.36 1.57 -12.02
CA GLY A 14 -13.06 0.63 -12.91
C GLY A 14 -14.35 0.08 -12.31
N TYR A 15 -14.34 -0.41 -11.08
CA TYR A 15 -15.56 -0.94 -10.48
C TYR A 15 -16.61 0.15 -10.23
N THR A 16 -16.20 1.40 -9.93
CA THR A 16 -17.12 2.52 -9.78
C THR A 16 -17.73 2.92 -11.12
N ALA A 17 -16.92 3.00 -12.18
CA ALA A 17 -17.41 3.27 -13.54
C ALA A 17 -18.39 2.17 -13.99
N ALA A 18 -18.02 0.89 -13.76
CA ALA A 18 -18.87 -0.26 -14.13
C ALA A 18 -20.20 -0.26 -13.38
N GLU A 19 -20.20 -0.03 -12.07
CA GLU A 19 -21.41 0.09 -11.24
C GLU A 19 -22.30 1.23 -11.76
N THR A 20 -21.71 2.39 -12.05
CA THR A 20 -22.44 3.57 -12.50
C THR A 20 -23.06 3.35 -13.88
N ALA A 21 -22.30 2.81 -14.82
CA ALA A 21 -22.79 2.51 -16.17
C ALA A 21 -23.89 1.44 -16.15
N GLY A 22 -23.71 0.37 -15.35
CA GLY A 22 -24.72 -0.67 -15.17
C GLY A 22 -26.03 -0.14 -14.56
N LYS A 23 -25.95 0.72 -13.55
CA LYS A 23 -27.12 1.42 -12.98
C LYS A 23 -27.82 2.29 -14.01
N GLY A 24 -27.07 2.86 -14.95
CA GLY A 24 -27.62 3.62 -16.09
C GLY A 24 -28.26 2.74 -17.17
N GLY A 25 -28.29 1.41 -17.01
CA GLY A 25 -28.89 0.47 -17.95
C GLY A 25 -28.00 0.11 -19.14
N LEU A 26 -26.73 0.48 -19.13
CA LEU A 26 -25.80 0.12 -20.19
C LEU A 26 -25.35 -1.35 -20.06
N SER A 27 -25.06 -2.00 -21.19
CA SER A 27 -24.40 -3.29 -21.22
C SER A 27 -22.89 -3.08 -20.96
N VAL A 28 -22.39 -3.60 -19.82
CA VAL A 28 -21.03 -3.36 -19.34
C VAL A 28 -20.25 -4.66 -19.21
N LEU A 29 -19.03 -4.67 -19.73
CA LEU A 29 -18.02 -5.67 -19.48
C LEU A 29 -16.89 -5.05 -18.65
N LEU A 30 -16.53 -5.68 -17.53
CA LEU A 30 -15.36 -5.36 -16.71
C LEU A 30 -14.36 -6.51 -16.79
N ILE A 31 -13.14 -6.23 -17.22
CA ILE A 31 -12.04 -7.20 -17.27
C ILE A 31 -11.02 -6.87 -16.19
N GLU A 32 -10.72 -7.83 -15.31
CA GLU A 32 -9.73 -7.69 -14.25
C GLU A 32 -8.76 -8.87 -14.25
N LYS A 33 -7.45 -8.55 -14.27
CA LYS A 33 -6.41 -9.59 -14.38
C LYS A 33 -6.07 -10.26 -13.05
N ASN A 34 -6.23 -9.56 -11.93
CA ASN A 34 -5.88 -10.06 -10.61
C ASN A 34 -7.13 -10.24 -9.74
N SER A 35 -7.45 -9.22 -8.94
CA SER A 35 -8.57 -9.26 -8.01
C SER A 35 -9.40 -7.99 -8.07
N LEU A 36 -10.74 -8.14 -8.10
CA LEU A 36 -11.65 -7.02 -7.97
C LEU A 36 -11.31 -6.17 -6.74
N GLY A 37 -11.43 -4.84 -6.91
CA GLY A 37 -11.03 -3.88 -5.89
C GLY A 37 -9.64 -3.29 -6.12
N GLY A 38 -8.82 -3.91 -6.99
CA GLY A 38 -7.49 -3.43 -7.35
C GLY A 38 -6.55 -3.27 -6.14
N VAL A 39 -5.49 -2.51 -6.33
CA VAL A 39 -4.48 -2.27 -5.27
C VAL A 39 -5.11 -1.72 -4.00
N CYS A 40 -5.99 -0.73 -4.08
CA CYS A 40 -6.58 -0.08 -2.91
C CYS A 40 -7.29 -1.07 -1.96
N LEU A 41 -8.15 -1.96 -2.48
CA LEU A 41 -8.86 -2.93 -1.65
C LEU A 41 -7.99 -4.09 -1.20
N ASN A 42 -7.11 -4.59 -2.06
CA ASN A 42 -6.39 -5.84 -1.81
C ASN A 42 -5.03 -5.61 -1.14
N GLU A 43 -4.29 -4.59 -1.56
CA GLU A 43 -2.87 -4.41 -1.24
C GLU A 43 -2.52 -2.98 -0.81
N GLY A 44 -3.50 -2.10 -0.57
CA GLY A 44 -3.26 -0.67 -0.32
C GLY A 44 -4.08 -0.11 0.83
N CYS A 45 -5.05 0.73 0.50
CA CYS A 45 -5.81 1.53 1.46
C CYS A 45 -6.46 0.70 2.56
N ILE A 46 -7.23 -0.31 2.19
CA ILE A 46 -8.04 -1.06 3.13
C ILE A 46 -7.21 -1.95 4.06
N PRO A 47 -6.29 -2.79 3.57
CA PRO A 47 -5.43 -3.57 4.45
C PRO A 47 -4.60 -2.68 5.35
N THR A 48 -3.99 -1.61 4.85
CA THR A 48 -3.17 -0.69 5.64
C THR A 48 -3.99 -0.02 6.75
N LYS A 49 -5.17 0.56 6.44
CA LYS A 49 -6.04 1.18 7.47
C LYS A 49 -6.54 0.16 8.49
N THR A 50 -6.73 -1.09 8.09
CA THR A 50 -7.11 -2.17 9.00
C THR A 50 -5.99 -2.49 10.00
N LEU A 51 -4.73 -2.51 9.53
CA LEU A 51 -3.55 -2.68 10.38
C LEU A 51 -3.35 -1.49 11.31
N LEU A 52 -3.41 -0.27 10.77
CA LEU A 52 -3.30 0.98 11.56
C LEU A 52 -4.37 1.07 12.65
N TYR A 53 -5.60 0.62 12.38
CA TYR A 53 -6.65 0.61 13.39
C TYR A 53 -6.33 -0.36 14.54
N SER A 54 -5.74 -1.52 14.24
CA SER A 54 -5.30 -2.46 15.28
C SER A 54 -4.15 -1.88 16.11
N ALA A 55 -3.16 -1.24 15.46
CA ALA A 55 -2.06 -0.55 16.12
C ALA A 55 -2.54 0.60 17.00
N LYS A 56 -3.47 1.43 16.49
CA LYS A 56 -4.11 2.51 17.25
C LYS A 56 -4.83 1.99 18.49
N THR A 57 -5.55 0.86 18.37
CA THR A 57 -6.25 0.24 19.50
C THR A 57 -5.27 -0.22 20.57
N TYR A 58 -4.16 -0.83 20.17
CA TYR A 58 -3.06 -1.23 21.04
C TYR A 58 -2.42 -0.04 21.75
N ASP A 59 -2.06 1.01 21.00
CA ASP A 59 -1.51 2.25 21.56
C ASP A 59 -2.47 2.93 22.54
N SER A 60 -3.76 2.97 22.21
CA SER A 60 -4.78 3.54 23.11
C SER A 60 -4.87 2.77 24.41
N ALA A 61 -4.79 1.44 24.36
CA ALA A 61 -4.78 0.60 25.54
C ALA A 61 -3.53 0.81 26.41
N LYS A 62 -2.35 0.90 25.80
CA LYS A 62 -1.08 1.19 26.49
C LYS A 62 -1.10 2.53 27.23
N HIS A 63 -1.79 3.52 26.68
CA HIS A 63 -1.82 4.88 27.21
C HIS A 63 -3.15 5.22 27.93
N ALA A 64 -3.97 4.21 28.24
CA ALA A 64 -5.29 4.38 28.84
C ALA A 64 -5.27 5.08 30.21
N SER A 65 -4.17 4.94 30.94
CA SER A 65 -3.96 5.61 32.24
C SER A 65 -4.05 7.13 32.18
N LYS A 66 -3.74 7.75 31.03
CA LYS A 66 -3.95 9.20 30.81
C LYS A 66 -5.40 9.63 30.94
N TYR A 67 -6.32 8.68 30.81
CA TYR A 67 -7.77 8.88 30.91
C TYR A 67 -8.37 8.21 32.14
N ALA A 68 -7.53 7.95 33.15
CA ALA A 68 -7.91 7.26 34.39
C ALA A 68 -8.48 5.84 34.17
N VAL A 69 -8.14 5.20 33.06
CA VAL A 69 -8.49 3.80 32.77
C VAL A 69 -7.26 2.93 33.01
N ASN A 70 -7.36 2.01 33.97
CA ASN A 70 -6.28 1.11 34.33
C ASN A 70 -6.41 -0.22 33.59
N ILE A 71 -5.43 -0.53 32.74
CA ILE A 71 -5.31 -1.80 32.04
C ILE A 71 -4.03 -2.47 32.53
N PRO A 72 -4.11 -3.56 33.30
CA PRO A 72 -2.93 -4.16 33.95
C PRO A 72 -1.89 -4.69 32.96
N GLU A 73 -2.37 -5.30 31.87
CA GLU A 73 -1.50 -5.87 30.84
C GLU A 73 -2.12 -5.69 29.46
N VAL A 74 -1.30 -5.24 28.51
CA VAL A 74 -1.71 -5.04 27.11
C VAL A 74 -0.76 -5.80 26.20
N SER A 75 -1.29 -6.76 25.47
CA SER A 75 -0.56 -7.55 24.49
C SER A 75 -1.26 -7.52 23.12
N PHE A 76 -0.59 -7.99 22.08
CA PHE A 76 -1.17 -8.19 20.76
C PHE A 76 -0.73 -9.53 20.16
N ASP A 77 -1.44 -9.97 19.15
CA ASP A 77 -1.18 -11.19 18.39
C ASP A 77 -1.11 -10.80 16.91
N LEU A 78 0.10 -10.67 16.38
CA LEU A 78 0.32 -10.22 15.01
C LEU A 78 -0.35 -11.14 13.97
N PRO A 79 -0.23 -12.48 14.04
CA PRO A 79 -0.96 -13.38 13.16
C PRO A 79 -2.47 -13.13 13.13
N LYS A 80 -3.10 -12.84 14.27
CA LYS A 80 -4.53 -12.50 14.32
C LYS A 80 -4.84 -11.13 13.75
N ILE A 81 -3.95 -10.15 13.92
CA ILE A 81 -4.08 -8.83 13.25
C ILE A 81 -4.07 -9.02 11.73
N ILE A 82 -3.14 -9.80 11.19
CA ILE A 82 -3.05 -10.10 9.75
C ILE A 82 -4.29 -10.87 9.27
N ALA A 83 -4.74 -11.88 10.02
CA ALA A 83 -5.95 -12.63 9.69
C ALA A 83 -7.20 -11.73 9.66
N ARG A 84 -7.32 -10.80 10.64
CA ARG A 84 -8.39 -9.79 10.66
C ARG A 84 -8.34 -8.91 9.41
N LYS A 85 -7.16 -8.41 9.01
CA LYS A 85 -6.96 -7.63 7.79
C LYS A 85 -7.48 -8.40 6.56
N SER A 86 -7.07 -9.65 6.40
CA SER A 86 -7.47 -10.49 5.26
C SER A 86 -8.98 -10.75 5.23
N LYS A 87 -9.62 -10.91 6.39
CA LYS A 87 -11.08 -11.06 6.51
C LYS A 87 -11.82 -9.79 6.06
N VAL A 88 -11.33 -8.61 6.45
CA VAL A 88 -11.91 -7.31 6.04
C VAL A 88 -11.80 -7.13 4.52
N VAL A 89 -10.62 -7.35 3.95
CA VAL A 89 -10.38 -7.28 2.50
C VAL A 89 -11.35 -8.19 1.75
N ARG A 90 -11.40 -9.48 2.11
CA ARG A 90 -12.29 -10.45 1.47
C ARG A 90 -13.76 -10.02 1.50
N LYS A 91 -14.23 -9.51 2.65
CA LYS A 91 -15.62 -9.03 2.79
C LYS A 91 -15.91 -7.89 1.83
N LEU A 92 -15.00 -6.95 1.66
CA LEU A 92 -15.19 -5.79 0.78
C LEU A 92 -15.11 -6.18 -0.69
N VAL A 93 -14.19 -7.06 -1.08
CA VAL A 93 -14.10 -7.59 -2.45
C VAL A 93 -15.40 -8.31 -2.84
N LEU A 94 -15.95 -9.15 -1.95
CA LEU A 94 -17.24 -9.80 -2.17
C LEU A 94 -18.37 -8.77 -2.30
N GLY A 95 -18.34 -7.70 -1.51
CA GLY A 95 -19.29 -6.59 -1.61
C GLY A 95 -19.24 -5.88 -2.96
N VAL A 96 -18.03 -5.61 -3.48
CA VAL A 96 -17.87 -5.04 -4.84
C VAL A 96 -18.44 -5.98 -5.88
N LYS A 97 -18.09 -7.27 -5.85
CA LYS A 97 -18.61 -8.27 -6.77
C LYS A 97 -20.14 -8.33 -6.75
N ALA A 98 -20.75 -8.38 -5.57
CA ALA A 98 -22.20 -8.39 -5.41
C ALA A 98 -22.87 -7.15 -6.01
N LYS A 99 -22.32 -5.96 -5.81
CA LYS A 99 -22.83 -4.72 -6.40
C LYS A 99 -22.76 -4.72 -7.93
N LEU A 100 -21.64 -5.16 -8.50
CA LEU A 100 -21.48 -5.26 -9.95
C LEU A 100 -22.49 -6.24 -10.56
N THR A 101 -22.63 -7.42 -9.95
CA THR A 101 -23.62 -8.43 -10.40
C THR A 101 -25.05 -7.90 -10.30
N ALA A 102 -25.41 -7.21 -9.21
CA ALA A 102 -26.73 -6.62 -9.03
C ALA A 102 -27.07 -5.53 -10.06
N ASN A 103 -26.05 -4.93 -10.69
CA ASN A 103 -26.18 -3.94 -11.75
C ASN A 103 -25.91 -4.54 -13.18
N ASN A 104 -26.03 -5.85 -13.32
CA ASN A 104 -25.88 -6.59 -14.58
C ASN A 104 -24.54 -6.38 -15.30
N VAL A 105 -23.46 -6.08 -14.55
CA VAL A 105 -22.11 -5.99 -15.08
C VAL A 105 -21.55 -7.38 -15.32
N THR A 106 -21.13 -7.67 -16.55
CA THR A 106 -20.38 -8.89 -16.87
C THR A 106 -18.93 -8.72 -16.37
N ILE A 107 -18.43 -9.69 -15.60
CA ILE A 107 -17.07 -9.66 -15.06
C ILE A 107 -16.29 -10.81 -15.69
N VAL A 108 -15.16 -10.49 -16.30
CA VAL A 108 -14.21 -11.46 -16.87
C VAL A 108 -12.88 -11.34 -16.15
N SER A 109 -12.36 -12.48 -15.68
CA SER A 109 -11.05 -12.55 -15.06
C SER A 109 -10.00 -12.91 -16.12
N GLY A 110 -8.98 -12.06 -16.26
CA GLY A 110 -7.88 -12.25 -17.19
C GLY A 110 -7.24 -10.95 -17.63
N GLU A 111 -6.12 -11.08 -18.32
CA GLU A 111 -5.41 -9.94 -18.88
C GLU A 111 -6.04 -9.50 -20.20
N ALA A 112 -6.42 -8.23 -20.27
CA ALA A 112 -7.02 -7.63 -21.45
C ALA A 112 -5.94 -7.11 -22.40
N GLN A 113 -6.10 -7.40 -23.69
CA GLN A 113 -5.29 -6.85 -24.77
C GLN A 113 -6.18 -6.05 -25.73
N ILE A 114 -5.87 -4.78 -25.90
CA ILE A 114 -6.55 -3.92 -26.88
C ILE A 114 -6.05 -4.29 -28.28
N ILE A 115 -6.96 -4.72 -29.14
CA ILE A 115 -6.68 -5.09 -30.54
C ILE A 115 -6.86 -3.86 -31.45
N ASP A 116 -7.96 -3.14 -31.24
CA ASP A 116 -8.25 -1.88 -31.91
C ASP A 116 -9.12 -0.98 -31.02
N LYS A 117 -9.58 0.14 -31.55
CA LYS A 117 -10.36 1.14 -30.80
C LYS A 117 -11.67 0.61 -30.19
N ASN A 118 -12.18 -0.51 -30.66
CA ASN A 118 -13.46 -1.08 -30.24
C ASN A 118 -13.35 -2.55 -29.81
N THR A 119 -12.18 -3.18 -29.96
CA THR A 119 -11.99 -4.62 -29.77
C THR A 119 -10.95 -4.91 -28.69
N VAL A 120 -11.34 -5.73 -27.74
CA VAL A 120 -10.47 -6.20 -26.64
C VAL A 120 -10.48 -7.72 -26.63
N ARG A 121 -9.31 -8.34 -26.49
CA ARG A 121 -9.13 -9.76 -26.29
C ARG A 121 -8.78 -10.05 -24.83
N CYS A 122 -9.37 -11.10 -24.27
CA CYS A 122 -8.99 -11.64 -22.95
C CYS A 122 -8.92 -13.17 -23.06
N GLY A 123 -7.72 -13.72 -22.94
CA GLY A 123 -7.47 -15.13 -23.27
C GLY A 123 -7.79 -15.43 -24.74
N GLU A 124 -8.63 -16.42 -24.97
CA GLU A 124 -9.09 -16.82 -26.33
C GLU A 124 -10.32 -16.04 -26.80
N GLU A 125 -10.98 -15.33 -25.91
CA GLU A 125 -12.23 -14.62 -26.20
C GLU A 125 -11.97 -13.19 -26.67
N THR A 126 -12.82 -12.75 -27.63
CA THR A 126 -12.79 -11.38 -28.15
C THR A 126 -14.12 -10.68 -27.88
N TYR A 127 -14.05 -9.45 -27.45
CA TYR A 127 -15.18 -8.61 -27.06
C TYR A 127 -15.16 -7.30 -27.83
N GLU A 128 -16.33 -6.88 -28.34
CA GLU A 128 -16.50 -5.59 -29.00
C GLU A 128 -17.18 -4.60 -28.06
N GLY A 129 -16.67 -3.37 -27.99
CA GLY A 129 -17.22 -2.29 -27.20
C GLY A 129 -17.42 -1.02 -28.00
N GLU A 130 -18.52 -0.32 -27.77
CA GLU A 130 -18.72 1.01 -28.36
C GLU A 130 -17.74 2.03 -27.72
N ASN A 131 -17.47 1.87 -26.42
CA ASN A 131 -16.56 2.70 -25.64
C ASN A 131 -15.62 1.83 -24.80
N LEU A 132 -14.33 2.19 -24.74
CA LEU A 132 -13.34 1.58 -23.87
C LEU A 132 -12.94 2.56 -22.76
N ILE A 133 -12.92 2.10 -21.51
CA ILE A 133 -12.44 2.86 -20.36
C ILE A 133 -11.23 2.13 -19.77
N LEU A 134 -10.08 2.82 -19.73
CA LEU A 134 -8.84 2.28 -19.20
C LEU A 134 -8.68 2.67 -17.72
N CYS A 135 -8.73 1.66 -16.85
CA CYS A 135 -8.61 1.82 -15.40
C CYS A 135 -7.51 0.89 -14.86
N THR A 136 -6.40 0.80 -15.57
CA THR A 136 -5.33 -0.19 -15.36
C THR A 136 -4.49 0.06 -14.11
N GLY A 137 -4.63 1.23 -13.47
CA GLY A 137 -3.93 1.57 -12.23
C GLY A 137 -2.43 1.82 -12.39
N SER A 138 -1.67 1.47 -11.36
CA SER A 138 -0.22 1.63 -11.29
C SER A 138 0.42 0.45 -10.57
N GLU A 139 1.71 0.25 -10.79
CA GLU A 139 2.53 -0.76 -10.13
C GLU A 139 3.58 -0.10 -9.24
N THR A 140 4.12 -0.86 -8.29
CA THR A 140 5.21 -0.40 -7.44
C THR A 140 6.46 -0.16 -8.28
N PHE A 141 6.99 1.04 -8.20
CA PHE A 141 8.26 1.38 -8.82
C PHE A 141 9.41 1.15 -7.83
N ILE A 142 10.41 0.40 -8.26
CA ILE A 142 11.67 0.23 -7.53
C ILE A 142 12.74 0.99 -8.31
N PRO A 143 13.31 2.06 -7.73
CA PRO A 143 14.33 2.84 -8.41
C PRO A 143 15.63 2.02 -8.59
N PRO A 144 16.40 2.26 -9.64
CA PRO A 144 17.65 1.55 -9.92
C PRO A 144 18.79 2.02 -9.00
N ILE A 145 18.63 1.78 -7.69
CA ILE A 145 19.67 2.07 -6.70
C ILE A 145 20.74 1.00 -6.78
N PRO A 146 22.03 1.36 -6.81
CA PRO A 146 23.13 0.40 -6.81
C PRO A 146 22.99 -0.62 -5.68
N GLY A 147 23.00 -1.92 -6.02
CA GLY A 147 22.87 -3.01 -5.05
C GLY A 147 21.43 -3.41 -4.70
N VAL A 148 20.40 -2.82 -5.30
CA VAL A 148 19.00 -3.14 -5.00
C VAL A 148 18.66 -4.62 -5.23
N ASP A 149 19.24 -5.22 -6.28
CA ASP A 149 19.00 -6.64 -6.60
C ASP A 149 19.71 -7.63 -5.63
N ALA A 150 20.65 -7.12 -4.83
CA ALA A 150 21.40 -7.93 -3.87
C ALA A 150 20.85 -7.84 -2.44
N VAL A 151 19.77 -7.09 -2.21
CA VAL A 151 19.18 -6.85 -0.89
C VAL A 151 17.78 -7.43 -0.82
N ASN A 152 17.48 -8.12 0.28
CA ASN A 152 16.12 -8.58 0.55
C ASN A 152 15.28 -7.44 1.14
N TYR A 153 14.67 -6.64 0.25
CA TYR A 153 13.76 -5.57 0.65
C TYR A 153 12.29 -6.01 0.61
N TRP A 154 11.50 -5.30 1.38
CA TRP A 154 10.04 -5.36 1.34
C TRP A 154 9.47 -4.29 0.43
N THR A 155 8.38 -4.61 -0.21
CA THR A 155 7.40 -3.66 -0.73
C THR A 155 6.24 -3.52 0.26
N HIS A 156 5.25 -2.70 -0.09
CA HIS A 156 4.01 -2.64 0.68
C HIS A 156 3.30 -4.00 0.80
N ARG A 157 3.42 -4.88 -0.21
CA ARG A 157 2.84 -6.23 -0.20
C ARG A 157 3.45 -7.10 0.91
N ASP A 158 4.76 -7.10 1.00
CA ASP A 158 5.50 -7.87 2.01
C ASP A 158 5.20 -7.34 3.42
N ALA A 159 5.19 -6.01 3.57
CA ALA A 159 4.88 -5.37 4.85
C ALA A 159 3.44 -5.64 5.34
N LEU A 160 2.47 -5.73 4.42
CA LEU A 160 1.07 -6.05 4.74
C LEU A 160 0.87 -7.50 5.21
N ASP A 161 1.73 -8.42 4.78
CA ASP A 161 1.60 -9.85 5.05
C ASP A 161 2.70 -10.41 5.96
N SER A 162 3.52 -9.53 6.54
CA SER A 162 4.58 -9.93 7.46
C SER A 162 4.01 -10.65 8.67
N LYS A 163 4.51 -11.85 8.93
CA LYS A 163 4.08 -12.71 10.04
C LYS A 163 4.89 -12.48 11.32
N GLU A 164 6.01 -11.79 11.19
CA GLU A 164 6.94 -11.50 12.27
C GLU A 164 7.30 -10.01 12.26
N LEU A 165 7.55 -9.46 13.43
CA LEU A 165 8.04 -8.09 13.54
C LEU A 165 9.56 -8.11 13.52
N PRO A 166 10.20 -7.32 12.65
CA PRO A 166 11.64 -7.12 12.72
C PRO A 166 11.99 -6.27 13.97
N ALA A 167 13.18 -6.43 14.49
CA ALA A 167 13.67 -5.54 15.56
C ALA A 167 13.83 -4.10 15.05
N SER A 168 14.21 -3.93 13.78
CA SER A 168 14.39 -2.62 13.14
C SER A 168 13.97 -2.63 11.68
N LEU A 169 13.46 -1.48 11.22
CA LEU A 169 12.97 -1.25 9.87
C LEU A 169 13.52 0.07 9.33
N ALA A 170 14.28 -0.01 8.23
CA ALA A 170 14.59 1.16 7.43
C ALA A 170 13.53 1.34 6.33
N ILE A 171 13.00 2.54 6.17
CA ILE A 171 12.04 2.89 5.14
C ILE A 171 12.69 3.89 4.20
N VAL A 172 12.81 3.54 2.94
CA VAL A 172 13.24 4.46 1.89
C VAL A 172 12.01 5.08 1.25
N GLY A 173 11.84 6.38 1.47
CA GLY A 173 10.69 7.15 1.04
C GLY A 173 9.75 7.56 2.19
N GLY A 174 9.63 8.88 2.39
CA GLY A 174 8.77 9.53 3.40
C GLY A 174 7.37 9.88 2.87
N GLY A 175 6.91 9.22 1.81
CA GLY A 175 5.56 9.39 1.27
C GLY A 175 4.48 8.81 2.18
N VAL A 176 3.21 8.92 1.77
CA VAL A 176 2.04 8.48 2.58
C VAL A 176 2.17 7.03 3.02
N ILE A 177 2.52 6.13 2.08
CA ILE A 177 2.64 4.68 2.36
C ILE A 177 3.76 4.43 3.38
N GLY A 178 4.94 5.04 3.18
CA GLY A 178 6.07 4.92 4.10
C GLY A 178 5.70 5.39 5.51
N MET A 179 4.99 6.51 5.63
CA MET A 179 4.56 7.05 6.92
C MET A 179 3.50 6.19 7.61
N GLU A 180 2.59 5.57 6.86
CA GLU A 180 1.61 4.63 7.41
C GLU A 180 2.28 3.38 7.98
N PHE A 181 3.23 2.78 7.24
CA PHE A 181 4.00 1.65 7.76
C PHE A 181 4.93 2.05 8.91
N ALA A 182 5.58 3.22 8.85
CA ALA A 182 6.36 3.74 9.96
C ALA A 182 5.53 3.79 11.25
N SER A 183 4.31 4.32 11.17
CA SER A 183 3.39 4.38 12.31
C SER A 183 2.97 2.99 12.79
N PHE A 184 2.61 2.09 11.88
CA PHE A 184 2.17 0.74 12.21
C PHE A 184 3.27 -0.04 12.96
N PHE A 185 4.44 -0.15 12.37
CA PHE A 185 5.54 -0.92 12.95
C PHE A 185 6.06 -0.31 14.24
N ASN A 186 6.19 1.02 14.30
CA ASN A 186 6.61 1.71 15.51
C ASN A 186 5.63 1.49 16.67
N SER A 187 4.32 1.54 16.44
CA SER A 187 3.31 1.25 17.47
C SER A 187 3.47 -0.15 18.07
N LEU A 188 3.94 -1.11 17.28
CA LEU A 188 4.17 -2.49 17.70
C LEU A 188 5.59 -2.72 18.27
N GLY A 189 6.38 -1.66 18.43
CA GLY A 189 7.68 -1.71 19.11
C GLY A 189 8.90 -1.85 18.20
N VAL A 190 8.72 -1.83 16.87
CA VAL A 190 9.83 -1.84 15.90
C VAL A 190 10.57 -0.51 15.91
N GLN A 191 11.90 -0.54 15.90
CA GLN A 191 12.72 0.65 15.72
C GLN A 191 12.66 1.08 14.24
N VAL A 192 12.14 2.28 13.98
CA VAL A 192 11.92 2.74 12.59
C VAL A 192 12.82 3.93 12.28
N ILE A 193 13.48 3.87 11.13
CA ILE A 193 14.20 4.99 10.53
C ILE A 193 13.69 5.21 9.11
N VAL A 194 13.42 6.48 8.78
CA VAL A 194 12.93 6.89 7.45
C VAL A 194 14.02 7.70 6.76
N VAL A 195 14.38 7.31 5.55
CA VAL A 195 15.33 8.03 4.68
C VAL A 195 14.53 8.68 3.56
N GLU A 196 14.50 10.02 3.53
CA GLU A 196 13.72 10.80 2.58
C GLU A 196 14.63 11.81 1.86
N MET A 197 14.56 11.78 0.54
CA MET A 197 15.35 12.66 -0.32
C MET A 197 14.89 14.12 -0.27
N MET A 198 13.58 14.32 -0.07
CA MET A 198 13.01 15.64 0.07
C MET A 198 13.31 16.24 1.46
N ASN A 199 13.15 17.55 1.59
CA ASN A 199 13.38 18.27 2.84
C ASN A 199 12.23 18.12 3.86
N GLU A 200 11.15 17.44 3.49
CA GLU A 200 10.04 17.10 4.40
C GLU A 200 9.32 15.84 3.91
N ILE A 201 8.67 15.14 4.84
CA ILE A 201 7.81 13.98 4.55
C ILE A 201 6.53 14.42 3.83
N LEU A 202 5.80 13.45 3.25
CA LEU A 202 4.51 13.68 2.57
C LEU A 202 4.61 14.71 1.45
N GLY A 203 5.58 14.56 0.56
CA GLY A 203 5.80 15.45 -0.57
C GLY A 203 4.50 15.80 -1.31
N GLY A 204 4.27 17.09 -1.58
CA GLY A 204 3.04 17.60 -2.20
C GLY A 204 1.90 17.93 -1.22
N MET A 205 2.03 17.59 0.06
CA MET A 205 1.11 18.01 1.12
C MET A 205 1.50 19.37 1.70
N ASP A 206 0.59 19.95 2.50
CA ASP A 206 0.87 21.17 3.26
C ASP A 206 2.07 20.93 4.20
N LYS A 207 3.05 21.85 4.12
CA LYS A 207 4.34 21.69 4.85
C LYS A 207 4.18 21.79 6.37
N GLU A 208 3.25 22.61 6.85
CA GLU A 208 2.98 22.76 8.27
C GLU A 208 2.39 21.46 8.84
N LEU A 209 1.43 20.86 8.13
CA LEU A 209 0.84 19.58 8.50
C LEU A 209 1.87 18.44 8.46
N SER A 210 2.73 18.42 7.44
CA SER A 210 3.79 17.42 7.31
C SER A 210 4.80 17.53 8.46
N ALA A 211 5.26 18.74 8.78
CA ALA A 211 6.17 19.00 9.89
C ALA A 211 5.56 18.63 11.25
N LEU A 212 4.26 18.93 11.45
CA LEU A 212 3.54 18.56 12.67
C LEU A 212 3.48 17.03 12.83
N LEU A 213 3.11 16.30 11.77
CA LEU A 213 3.08 14.83 11.80
C LEU A 213 4.46 14.24 12.07
N ARG A 214 5.49 14.74 11.41
CA ARG A 214 6.88 14.30 11.63
C ARG A 214 7.32 14.52 13.07
N ALA A 215 7.00 15.69 13.64
CA ALA A 215 7.33 16.00 15.04
C ALA A 215 6.63 15.02 16.01
N GLU A 216 5.36 14.68 15.77
CA GLU A 216 4.65 13.69 16.58
C GLU A 216 5.25 12.28 16.45
N TYR A 217 5.64 11.89 15.24
CA TYR A 217 6.30 10.61 15.00
C TYR A 217 7.70 10.54 15.64
N ALA A 218 8.46 11.64 15.58
CA ALA A 218 9.77 11.72 16.24
C ALA A 218 9.66 11.57 17.77
N LYS A 219 8.63 12.15 18.40
CA LYS A 219 8.33 11.94 19.84
C LYS A 219 8.06 10.48 20.18
N ARG A 220 7.57 9.69 19.22
CA ARG A 220 7.34 8.25 19.36
C ARG A 220 8.59 7.41 19.09
N GLY A 221 9.71 8.04 18.74
CA GLY A 221 11.00 7.39 18.50
C GLY A 221 11.29 7.04 17.04
N ILE A 222 10.45 7.44 16.08
CA ILE A 222 10.78 7.30 14.66
C ILE A 222 11.88 8.30 14.30
N LYS A 223 12.94 7.80 13.68
CA LYS A 223 14.06 8.62 13.21
C LYS A 223 13.83 9.04 11.76
N PHE A 224 14.24 10.27 11.43
CA PHE A 224 14.12 10.82 10.08
C PHE A 224 15.46 11.32 9.59
N LEU A 225 15.86 10.89 8.39
CA LEU A 225 16.95 11.45 7.61
C LEU A 225 16.32 12.14 6.40
N LEU A 226 16.07 13.45 6.54
CA LEU A 226 15.52 14.29 5.47
C LEU A 226 16.65 14.87 4.61
N SER A 227 16.31 15.34 3.39
CA SER A 227 17.30 15.82 2.42
C SER A 227 18.43 14.82 2.21
N THR A 228 18.11 13.52 2.28
CA THR A 228 19.07 12.42 2.30
C THR A 228 18.79 11.48 1.15
N LYS A 229 19.72 11.41 0.21
CA LYS A 229 19.63 10.57 -0.98
C LYS A 229 20.27 9.21 -0.74
N VAL A 230 19.54 8.15 -0.98
CA VAL A 230 20.09 6.79 -0.97
C VAL A 230 20.95 6.59 -2.20
N VAL A 231 22.21 6.19 -2.00
CA VAL A 231 23.21 6.01 -3.07
C VAL A 231 23.64 4.58 -3.27
N GLY A 232 23.30 3.69 -2.35
CA GLY A 232 23.63 2.26 -2.47
C GLY A 232 22.93 1.42 -1.42
N LEU A 233 22.75 0.14 -1.74
CA LEU A 233 22.16 -0.87 -0.87
C LEU A 233 23.09 -2.08 -0.82
N SER A 234 23.20 -2.71 0.34
CA SER A 234 23.92 -3.98 0.48
C SER A 234 23.30 -4.82 1.60
N GLN A 235 23.55 -6.12 1.58
CA GLN A 235 23.08 -7.06 2.59
C GLN A 235 24.25 -7.55 3.45
N THR A 236 24.06 -7.58 4.75
CA THR A 236 24.99 -8.15 5.74
C THR A 236 24.27 -9.17 6.61
N GLU A 237 24.99 -9.84 7.50
CA GLU A 237 24.42 -10.74 8.50
C GLU A 237 23.49 -9.99 9.49
N GLU A 238 23.79 -8.72 9.75
CA GLU A 238 23.01 -7.86 10.67
C GLU A 238 21.74 -7.30 10.02
N GLY A 239 21.63 -7.34 8.68
CA GLY A 239 20.47 -6.83 7.94
C GLY A 239 20.84 -6.07 6.67
N ALA A 240 19.88 -5.29 6.18
CA ALA A 240 20.06 -4.42 5.03
C ALA A 240 20.82 -3.14 5.41
N VAL A 241 21.80 -2.79 4.62
CA VAL A 241 22.58 -1.55 4.75
C VAL A 241 22.11 -0.56 3.70
N VAL A 242 21.66 0.61 4.14
CA VAL A 242 21.26 1.73 3.28
C VAL A 242 22.34 2.79 3.33
N SER A 243 23.14 2.90 2.30
CA SER A 243 24.15 3.94 2.13
C SER A 243 23.53 5.21 1.57
N TYR A 244 23.85 6.35 2.14
CA TYR A 244 23.26 7.62 1.74
C TYR A 244 24.27 8.75 1.70
N GLU A 245 23.90 9.83 1.01
CA GLU A 245 24.57 11.13 1.02
C GLU A 245 23.61 12.24 1.42
N ASN A 246 24.08 13.22 2.19
CA ASN A 246 23.35 14.43 2.55
C ASN A 246 24.32 15.59 2.77
N ALA A 247 23.84 16.74 3.26
CA ALA A 247 24.65 17.92 3.50
C ALA A 247 25.76 17.71 4.56
N GLU A 248 25.64 16.71 5.43
CA GLU A 248 26.63 16.37 6.46
C GLU A 248 27.71 15.41 5.94
N GLY A 249 27.50 14.84 4.74
CA GLY A 249 28.41 13.90 4.09
C GLY A 249 27.76 12.54 3.81
N ASN A 250 28.60 11.54 3.66
CA ASN A 250 28.18 10.17 3.40
C ASN A 250 27.98 9.41 4.71
N GLY A 251 26.93 8.59 4.78
CA GLY A 251 26.65 7.75 5.92
C GLY A 251 25.93 6.47 5.52
N SER A 252 25.63 5.66 6.51
CA SER A 252 24.80 4.46 6.33
C SER A 252 23.93 4.19 7.55
N VAL A 253 22.81 3.50 7.31
CA VAL A 253 21.98 2.90 8.35
C VAL A 253 21.86 1.41 8.09
N ILE A 254 21.81 0.63 9.17
CA ILE A 254 21.60 -0.81 9.14
C ILE A 254 20.26 -1.09 9.81
N ALA A 255 19.44 -1.92 9.19
CA ALA A 255 18.20 -2.39 9.77
C ALA A 255 17.93 -3.84 9.36
N GLU A 256 17.29 -4.60 10.23
CA GLU A 256 16.95 -6.00 9.96
C GLU A 256 16.10 -6.15 8.68
N LYS A 257 15.20 -5.18 8.44
CA LYS A 257 14.40 -5.12 7.20
C LYS A 257 14.48 -3.74 6.55
N LEU A 258 14.37 -3.75 5.24
CA LEU A 258 14.29 -2.56 4.39
C LEU A 258 12.93 -2.55 3.70
N LEU A 259 12.19 -1.44 3.79
CA LEU A 259 10.96 -1.19 3.03
C LEU A 259 11.22 -0.14 1.97
N MET A 260 10.97 -0.50 0.71
CA MET A 260 11.00 0.42 -0.42
C MET A 260 9.62 1.06 -0.61
N SER A 261 9.55 2.39 -0.48
CA SER A 261 8.29 3.16 -0.48
C SER A 261 8.41 4.47 -1.25
N VAL A 262 9.03 4.43 -2.44
CA VAL A 262 9.37 5.62 -3.25
C VAL A 262 8.54 5.76 -4.54
N GLY A 263 7.54 4.90 -4.77
CA GLY A 263 6.70 5.03 -5.95
C GLY A 263 5.75 3.85 -6.18
#